data_cc444554fff8e31d179f216cc82a8120
#
_entry.id   cc444554fff8e31d179f216cc82a8120
#
_cell.length_a   1.000
_cell.length_b   1.000
_cell.length_c   1.000
_cell.angle_alpha   90.00
_cell.angle_beta   90.00
_cell.angle_gamma   90.00
#
_symmetry.space_group_name_H-M   'P 1'
#
loop_
_entity.id
_entity.type
_entity.pdbx_description
1 polymer ?
#
loop_
_entity_poly.entity_id
_entity_poly.type
_entity_poly.pdbx_seq_one_letter_code
_entity_poly.pdbx_strand_id
1 'polypeptide(L)'
;TRDKNDEDIFDDWEEDNGENEKYWFTRNKIDKISSVHDYLDSIPEIGKVLSFASIIRVIEDLNDNKKLQSLEMGVLYSKIPESVKKEIVNPYISIKNNEARISVRVKDSLENLRRNELIKKIKSDLNIKLGLNQNEYKLAGVLILFNNLLQSLFKSQILTLGFVMIGIFLMFLILFRNIALALIGVVPNFLAALFILGIIGLMRIPLDMMTITIAAITIGIAVDNSIHYIYRFKEEFEKLRN
;
A
#
# COMPACT_ATOMS: atom_id res chain seq x y z
N THR A 1 28.29 -60.98 -15.56
CA THR A 1 29.00 -59.73 -15.35
C THR A 1 28.53 -58.73 -16.36
N ARG A 2 27.54 -57.95 -15.99
CA ARG A 2 27.05 -56.79 -16.74
C ARG A 2 27.72 -55.57 -16.11
N ASP A 3 28.39 -54.81 -16.94
CA ASP A 3 29.11 -53.60 -16.55
C ASP A 3 28.13 -52.55 -16.01
N LYS A 4 28.45 -52.12 -14.80
CA LYS A 4 27.74 -51.08 -14.02
C LYS A 4 28.35 -49.69 -14.24
N ASN A 5 28.75 -49.34 -15.46
CA ASN A 5 29.47 -48.08 -15.70
C ASN A 5 28.82 -47.12 -16.71
N ASP A 6 27.60 -47.43 -17.23
CA ASP A 6 27.00 -46.56 -18.23
C ASP A 6 25.81 -45.73 -17.71
N GLU A 7 25.41 -45.89 -16.43
CA GLU A 7 24.32 -45.07 -15.84
C GLU A 7 24.81 -43.84 -15.07
N ASP A 8 26.09 -43.75 -14.69
CA ASP A 8 26.64 -42.62 -13.93
C ASP A 8 27.17 -41.47 -14.81
N ILE A 9 27.05 -41.56 -16.14
CA ILE A 9 27.51 -40.48 -17.07
C ILE A 9 26.39 -39.51 -17.45
N PHE A 10 25.14 -39.85 -17.20
CA PHE A 10 23.99 -38.96 -17.53
C PHE A 10 23.45 -38.11 -16.39
N ASP A 11 23.88 -38.35 -15.15
CA ASP A 11 23.44 -37.58 -13.98
C ASP A 11 24.32 -36.36 -13.69
N ASP A 12 25.39 -36.12 -14.45
CA ASP A 12 26.27 -34.94 -14.32
C ASP A 12 25.84 -33.73 -15.20
N TRP A 13 24.65 -33.83 -15.80
CA TRP A 13 23.97 -32.68 -16.41
C TRP A 13 23.03 -32.02 -15.37
N GLU A 14 23.46 -31.88 -14.12
CA GLU A 14 22.93 -30.83 -13.26
C GLU A 14 23.19 -29.51 -13.97
N GLU A 15 22.11 -28.93 -14.47
CA GLU A 15 22.06 -27.65 -15.10
C GLU A 15 23.01 -26.70 -14.38
N ASP A 16 24.07 -26.28 -15.07
CA ASP A 16 24.95 -25.22 -14.62
C ASP A 16 24.13 -23.93 -14.51
N ASN A 17 23.41 -23.78 -13.37
CA ASN A 17 22.63 -22.60 -13.02
C ASN A 17 23.47 -21.31 -13.17
N GLY A 18 24.79 -21.39 -13.11
CA GLY A 18 25.70 -20.28 -13.29
C GLY A 18 25.80 -19.78 -14.73
N GLU A 19 25.67 -20.67 -15.74
CA GLU A 19 25.67 -20.23 -17.14
C GLU A 19 24.39 -19.49 -17.52
N ASN A 20 23.23 -19.94 -17.06
CA ASN A 20 21.96 -19.26 -17.32
C ASN A 20 21.83 -17.92 -16.61
N GLU A 21 22.48 -17.73 -15.48
CA GLU A 21 22.44 -16.49 -14.72
C GLU A 21 23.07 -15.31 -15.47
N LYS A 22 24.18 -15.51 -16.21
CA LYS A 22 24.84 -14.44 -17.00
C LYS A 22 23.97 -13.91 -18.12
N TYR A 23 23.08 -14.75 -18.71
CA TYR A 23 22.17 -14.36 -19.79
C TYR A 23 20.96 -13.56 -19.31
N TRP A 24 20.73 -13.45 -18.01
CA TRP A 24 19.69 -12.60 -17.47
C TRP A 24 19.96 -11.10 -17.75
N PHE A 25 21.23 -10.68 -17.77
CA PHE A 25 21.67 -9.31 -17.92
C PHE A 25 21.65 -8.87 -19.39
N THR A 26 20.43 -8.63 -19.92
CA THR A 26 20.25 -8.09 -21.26
C THR A 26 20.10 -6.58 -21.23
N ARG A 27 20.58 -5.89 -22.26
CA ARG A 27 20.44 -4.43 -22.38
C ARG A 27 19.01 -3.97 -22.26
N ASN A 28 18.07 -4.69 -22.90
CA ASN A 28 16.65 -4.36 -22.83
C ASN A 28 16.09 -4.36 -21.39
N LYS A 29 16.43 -5.37 -20.57
CA LYS A 29 16.01 -5.43 -19.15
C LYS A 29 16.62 -4.27 -18.35
N ILE A 30 17.89 -3.98 -18.57
CA ILE A 30 18.58 -2.89 -17.87
C ILE A 30 18.00 -1.53 -18.27
N ASP A 31 17.73 -1.30 -19.55
CA ASP A 31 17.10 -0.05 -20.02
C ASP A 31 15.68 0.11 -19.45
N LYS A 32 14.92 -0.98 -19.33
CA LYS A 32 13.60 -0.98 -18.67
C LYS A 32 13.70 -0.59 -17.19
N ILE A 33 14.66 -1.16 -16.46
CA ILE A 33 14.94 -0.79 -15.06
C ILE A 33 15.38 0.67 -14.95
N SER A 34 16.26 1.13 -15.86
CA SER A 34 16.75 2.50 -15.90
C SER A 34 15.62 3.51 -16.16
N SER A 35 14.73 3.21 -17.11
CA SER A 35 13.59 4.08 -17.42
C SER A 35 12.64 4.24 -16.22
N VAL A 36 12.38 3.15 -15.48
CA VAL A 36 11.58 3.22 -14.25
C VAL A 36 12.33 3.99 -13.16
N HIS A 37 13.64 3.79 -13.02
CA HIS A 37 14.47 4.50 -12.07
C HIS A 37 14.42 6.02 -12.33
N ASP A 38 14.65 6.45 -13.57
CA ASP A 38 14.66 7.86 -13.96
C ASP A 38 13.31 8.52 -13.77
N TYR A 39 12.25 7.82 -14.14
CA TYR A 39 10.90 8.29 -13.88
C TYR A 39 10.66 8.53 -12.37
N LEU A 40 11.02 7.56 -11.52
CA LEU A 40 10.83 7.68 -10.09
C LEU A 40 11.70 8.79 -9.49
N ASP A 41 12.94 8.94 -9.94
CA ASP A 41 13.85 9.99 -9.48
C ASP A 41 13.41 11.40 -9.91
N SER A 42 12.64 11.50 -11.00
CA SER A 42 12.03 12.77 -11.47
C SER A 42 10.87 13.27 -10.62
N ILE A 43 10.35 12.45 -9.70
CA ILE A 43 9.20 12.81 -8.85
C ILE A 43 9.67 13.64 -7.65
N PRO A 44 9.18 14.90 -7.46
CA PRO A 44 9.66 15.80 -6.39
C PRO A 44 9.49 15.25 -4.97
N GLU A 45 8.44 14.43 -4.76
CA GLU A 45 8.10 13.80 -3.48
C GLU A 45 9.06 12.65 -3.13
N ILE A 46 9.84 12.17 -4.10
CA ILE A 46 10.83 11.13 -3.91
C ILE A 46 12.17 11.76 -3.56
N GLY A 47 12.82 11.22 -2.54
CA GLY A 47 14.13 11.73 -2.05
C GLY A 47 15.31 10.97 -2.60
N LYS A 48 15.19 9.68 -2.78
CA LYS A 48 16.27 8.82 -3.30
C LYS A 48 15.72 7.56 -3.92
N VAL A 49 16.22 7.22 -5.10
CA VAL A 49 15.96 5.96 -5.80
C VAL A 49 17.23 5.13 -5.83
N LEU A 50 17.13 3.86 -5.51
CA LEU A 50 18.23 2.90 -5.57
C LEU A 50 17.77 1.68 -6.35
N SER A 51 18.53 1.31 -7.36
CA SER A 51 18.27 0.13 -8.18
C SER A 51 19.57 -0.37 -8.80
N PHE A 52 19.49 -1.49 -9.49
CA PHE A 52 20.62 -2.00 -10.25
C PHE A 52 21.10 -1.00 -11.34
N ALA A 53 20.19 -0.17 -11.87
CA ALA A 53 20.56 0.89 -12.81
C ALA A 53 21.60 1.87 -12.23
N SER A 54 21.53 2.17 -10.92
CA SER A 54 22.54 3.03 -10.26
C SER A 54 23.94 2.43 -10.32
N ILE A 55 24.03 1.11 -10.19
CA ILE A 55 25.31 0.37 -10.24
C ILE A 55 25.86 0.38 -11.66
N ILE A 56 25.00 0.09 -12.64
CA ILE A 56 25.40 0.10 -14.06
C ILE A 56 25.91 1.48 -14.47
N ARG A 57 25.27 2.57 -14.04
CA ARG A 57 25.71 3.94 -14.33
C ARG A 57 27.12 4.21 -13.79
N VAL A 58 27.39 3.81 -12.54
CA VAL A 58 28.73 3.97 -11.97
C VAL A 58 29.77 3.20 -12.80
N ILE A 59 29.43 2.02 -13.29
CA ILE A 59 30.34 1.21 -14.12
C ILE A 59 30.51 1.84 -15.51
N GLU A 60 29.44 2.36 -16.11
CA GLU A 60 29.49 3.05 -17.40
C GLU A 60 30.32 4.36 -17.29
N ASP A 61 30.17 5.11 -16.20
CA ASP A 61 30.98 6.31 -15.91
C ASP A 61 32.48 5.98 -15.78
N LEU A 62 32.80 4.86 -15.13
CA LEU A 62 34.19 4.38 -15.03
C LEU A 62 34.73 3.84 -16.37
N ASN A 63 33.88 3.53 -17.31
CA ASN A 63 34.18 3.03 -18.66
C ASN A 63 34.04 4.15 -19.72
N ASP A 64 34.49 5.35 -19.42
CA ASP A 64 34.44 6.51 -20.32
C ASP A 64 33.02 6.82 -20.86
N ASN A 65 31.98 6.64 -20.05
CA ASN A 65 30.57 6.80 -20.43
C ASN A 65 30.11 5.89 -21.58
N LYS A 66 30.82 4.80 -21.85
CA LYS A 66 30.41 3.82 -22.85
C LYS A 66 29.37 2.89 -22.26
N LYS A 67 28.23 2.78 -22.96
CA LYS A 67 27.16 1.87 -22.56
C LYS A 67 27.59 0.42 -22.69
N LEU A 68 27.43 -0.34 -21.62
CA LEU A 68 27.72 -1.77 -21.60
C LEU A 68 26.77 -2.55 -22.50
N GLN A 69 27.32 -3.42 -23.35
CA GLN A 69 26.55 -4.35 -24.15
C GLN A 69 26.11 -5.56 -23.31
N SER A 70 25.09 -6.30 -23.78
CA SER A 70 24.57 -7.49 -23.05
C SER A 70 25.66 -8.52 -22.75
N LEU A 71 26.56 -8.75 -23.72
CA LEU A 71 27.67 -9.69 -23.55
C LEU A 71 28.65 -9.20 -22.48
N GLU A 72 29.00 -7.92 -22.50
CA GLU A 72 29.91 -7.31 -21.52
C GLU A 72 29.34 -7.38 -20.09
N MET A 73 28.04 -7.15 -19.93
CA MET A 73 27.35 -7.27 -18.66
C MET A 73 27.36 -8.72 -18.13
N GLY A 74 27.13 -9.70 -18.99
CA GLY A 74 27.19 -11.12 -18.63
C GLY A 74 28.60 -11.54 -18.21
N VAL A 75 29.64 -11.10 -18.92
CA VAL A 75 31.04 -11.35 -18.56
C VAL A 75 31.41 -10.63 -17.25
N LEU A 76 30.97 -9.38 -17.08
CA LEU A 76 31.18 -8.63 -15.83
C LEU A 76 30.57 -9.39 -14.65
N TYR A 77 29.32 -9.82 -14.78
CA TYR A 77 28.63 -10.57 -13.73
C TYR A 77 29.37 -11.86 -13.35
N SER A 78 29.87 -12.61 -14.34
CA SER A 78 30.62 -13.85 -14.09
C SER A 78 31.95 -13.62 -13.37
N LYS A 79 32.59 -12.45 -13.55
CA LYS A 79 33.87 -12.11 -12.92
C LYS A 79 33.74 -11.47 -11.53
N ILE A 80 32.54 -11.02 -11.13
CA ILE A 80 32.31 -10.44 -9.81
C ILE A 80 32.40 -11.55 -8.74
N PRO A 81 33.21 -11.37 -7.68
CA PRO A 81 33.28 -12.31 -6.56
C PRO A 81 31.91 -12.49 -5.88
N GLU A 82 31.60 -13.68 -5.40
CA GLU A 82 30.32 -13.99 -4.76
C GLU A 82 30.01 -13.10 -3.53
N SER A 83 31.03 -12.69 -2.78
CA SER A 83 30.84 -11.75 -1.68
C SER A 83 30.28 -10.41 -2.15
N VAL A 84 30.80 -9.90 -3.29
CA VAL A 84 30.36 -8.63 -3.89
C VAL A 84 28.98 -8.78 -4.54
N LYS A 85 28.70 -9.91 -5.20
CA LYS A 85 27.36 -10.18 -5.74
C LYS A 85 26.29 -10.11 -4.64
N LYS A 86 26.56 -10.72 -3.46
CA LYS A 86 25.64 -10.71 -2.32
C LYS A 86 25.32 -9.31 -1.82
N GLU A 87 26.27 -8.39 -1.85
CA GLU A 87 26.11 -7.04 -1.33
C GLU A 87 25.56 -6.06 -2.37
N ILE A 88 25.95 -6.21 -3.64
CA ILE A 88 25.67 -5.20 -4.67
C ILE A 88 24.56 -5.65 -5.64
N VAL A 89 24.52 -6.92 -6.04
CA VAL A 89 23.59 -7.43 -7.04
C VAL A 89 22.31 -8.00 -6.41
N ASN A 90 22.47 -8.94 -5.50
CA ASN A 90 21.38 -9.71 -4.93
C ASN A 90 20.31 -8.85 -4.20
N PRO A 91 20.62 -7.70 -3.60
CA PRO A 91 19.58 -6.82 -3.03
C PRO A 91 18.62 -6.25 -4.07
N TYR A 92 19.05 -6.14 -5.34
CA TYR A 92 18.29 -5.49 -6.41
C TYR A 92 17.81 -6.44 -7.50
N ILE A 93 18.40 -7.63 -7.62
CA ILE A 93 18.07 -8.60 -8.66
C ILE A 93 17.89 -9.98 -8.07
N SER A 94 16.78 -10.62 -8.43
CA SER A 94 16.52 -12.03 -8.20
C SER A 94 16.42 -12.73 -9.55
N ILE A 95 17.49 -13.38 -9.97
CA ILE A 95 17.54 -14.09 -11.26
C ILE A 95 16.57 -15.26 -11.25
N LYS A 96 16.51 -16.02 -10.16
CA LYS A 96 15.60 -17.14 -9.97
C LYS A 96 14.14 -16.79 -10.20
N ASN A 97 13.71 -15.61 -9.73
CA ASN A 97 12.33 -15.14 -9.84
C ASN A 97 12.12 -14.24 -11.06
N ASN A 98 13.18 -13.94 -11.83
CA ASN A 98 13.16 -12.96 -12.92
C ASN A 98 12.61 -11.59 -12.48
N GLU A 99 13.04 -11.11 -11.32
CA GLU A 99 12.55 -9.88 -10.70
C GLU A 99 13.71 -8.89 -10.46
N ALA A 100 13.40 -7.59 -10.60
CA ALA A 100 14.28 -6.51 -10.19
C ALA A 100 13.59 -5.65 -9.13
N ARG A 101 14.36 -5.24 -8.11
CA ARG A 101 13.90 -4.35 -7.04
C ARG A 101 14.40 -2.94 -7.27
N ILE A 102 13.49 -1.99 -7.21
CA ILE A 102 13.79 -0.56 -7.14
C ILE A 102 13.36 -0.07 -5.76
N SER A 103 14.32 0.38 -4.96
CA SER A 103 14.08 0.92 -3.63
C SER A 103 13.92 2.42 -3.69
N VAL A 104 12.81 2.91 -3.15
CA VAL A 104 12.43 4.32 -3.20
C VAL A 104 12.25 4.86 -1.80
N ARG A 105 12.88 5.99 -1.49
CA ARG A 105 12.64 6.75 -0.26
C ARG A 105 11.78 7.97 -0.57
N VAL A 106 10.62 8.04 0.05
CA VAL A 106 9.71 9.18 -0.06
C VAL A 106 10.05 10.20 1.01
N LYS A 107 9.98 11.49 0.67
CA LYS A 107 10.18 12.62 1.60
C LYS A 107 8.92 12.76 2.46
N ASP A 108 8.90 12.13 3.61
CA ASP A 108 7.72 12.11 4.50
C ASP A 108 7.46 13.46 5.21
N SER A 109 8.45 14.35 5.26
CA SER A 109 8.37 15.67 5.89
C SER A 109 7.66 16.74 5.07
N LEU A 110 7.13 16.41 3.89
CA LEU A 110 6.38 17.36 3.08
C LEU A 110 4.97 17.55 3.68
N GLU A 111 4.63 18.77 4.09
CA GLU A 111 3.35 19.13 4.73
C GLU A 111 2.10 18.75 3.92
N ASN A 112 2.21 18.68 2.59
CA ASN A 112 1.12 18.37 1.67
C ASN A 112 1.24 17.01 1.00
N LEU A 113 2.02 16.06 1.56
CA LEU A 113 2.20 14.74 0.96
C LEU A 113 0.91 13.91 1.02
N ARG A 114 0.21 13.84 -0.10
CA ARG A 114 -0.96 12.98 -0.26
C ARG A 114 -0.53 11.59 -0.72
N ARG A 115 -0.16 10.73 0.22
CA ARG A 115 0.39 9.39 -0.05
C ARG A 115 -0.43 8.56 -1.03
N ASN A 116 -1.75 8.57 -0.88
CA ASN A 116 -2.66 7.82 -1.76
C ASN A 116 -2.64 8.36 -3.21
N GLU A 117 -2.60 9.68 -3.38
CA GLU A 117 -2.51 10.31 -4.71
C GLU A 117 -1.16 10.02 -5.37
N LEU A 118 -0.07 10.10 -4.61
CA LEU A 118 1.27 9.74 -5.09
C LEU A 118 1.31 8.28 -5.58
N ILE A 119 0.79 7.34 -4.79
CA ILE A 119 0.75 5.92 -5.17
C ILE A 119 -0.09 5.71 -6.43
N LYS A 120 -1.25 6.36 -6.53
CA LYS A 120 -2.11 6.29 -7.72
C LYS A 120 -1.42 6.87 -8.95
N LYS A 121 -0.75 8.04 -8.80
CA LYS A 121 0.03 8.68 -9.86
C LYS A 121 1.14 7.75 -10.36
N ILE A 122 1.93 7.18 -9.46
CA ILE A 122 3.00 6.23 -9.83
C ILE A 122 2.42 5.04 -10.61
N LYS A 123 1.34 4.42 -10.14
CA LYS A 123 0.69 3.29 -10.84
C LYS A 123 0.19 3.68 -12.23
N SER A 124 -0.44 4.84 -12.35
CA SER A 124 -0.93 5.36 -13.63
C SER A 124 0.21 5.63 -14.60
N ASP A 125 1.26 6.30 -14.13
CA ASP A 125 2.39 6.69 -14.96
C ASP A 125 3.23 5.49 -15.41
N LEU A 126 3.43 4.49 -14.55
CA LEU A 126 4.08 3.23 -14.92
C LEU A 126 3.36 2.53 -16.07
N ASN A 127 2.02 2.56 -16.06
CA ASN A 127 1.22 1.98 -17.14
C ASN A 127 1.24 2.86 -18.40
N ILE A 128 0.91 4.16 -18.28
CA ILE A 128 0.69 5.04 -19.43
C ILE A 128 2.01 5.49 -20.07
N LYS A 129 3.00 5.91 -19.27
CA LYS A 129 4.27 6.48 -19.75
C LYS A 129 5.31 5.42 -20.07
N LEU A 130 5.36 4.35 -19.27
CA LEU A 130 6.38 3.31 -19.41
C LEU A 130 5.84 2.01 -20.01
N GLY A 131 4.53 1.94 -20.30
CA GLY A 131 3.91 0.80 -20.95
C GLY A 131 3.94 -0.50 -20.13
N LEU A 132 4.10 -0.39 -18.79
CA LEU A 132 4.15 -1.54 -17.89
C LEU A 132 2.74 -1.99 -17.53
N ASN A 133 2.43 -3.26 -17.80
CA ASN A 133 1.17 -3.86 -17.35
C ASN A 133 1.17 -4.06 -15.82
N GLN A 134 -0.02 -4.11 -15.22
CA GLN A 134 -0.16 -4.29 -13.76
C GLN A 134 0.48 -5.58 -13.21
N ASN A 135 0.64 -6.60 -14.08
CA ASN A 135 1.27 -7.86 -13.72
C ASN A 135 2.82 -7.81 -13.79
N GLU A 136 3.40 -6.79 -14.41
CA GLU A 136 4.84 -6.64 -14.59
C GLU A 136 5.52 -5.91 -13.43
N TYR A 137 4.75 -5.29 -12.52
CA TYR A 137 5.32 -4.63 -11.34
C TYR A 137 4.44 -4.80 -10.11
N LYS A 138 5.08 -4.76 -8.95
CA LYS A 138 4.42 -4.80 -7.64
C LYS A 138 4.95 -3.69 -6.76
N LEU A 139 4.07 -2.81 -6.29
CA LEU A 139 4.43 -1.82 -5.28
C LEU A 139 4.31 -2.47 -3.91
N ALA A 140 5.39 -2.45 -3.15
CA ALA A 140 5.47 -3.02 -1.81
C ALA A 140 6.23 -2.08 -0.87
N GLY A 141 6.19 -2.37 0.42
CA GLY A 141 6.89 -1.60 1.43
C GLY A 141 5.97 -0.94 2.45
N VAL A 142 6.58 -0.37 3.49
CA VAL A 142 5.86 0.18 4.65
C VAL A 142 4.88 1.29 4.26
N LEU A 143 5.27 2.17 3.33
CA LEU A 143 4.40 3.25 2.86
C LEU A 143 3.12 2.72 2.21
N ILE A 144 3.24 1.69 1.38
CA ILE A 144 2.09 1.07 0.69
C ILE A 144 1.20 0.35 1.70
N LEU A 145 1.81 -0.42 2.61
CA LEU A 145 1.09 -1.12 3.67
C LEU A 145 0.30 -0.13 4.53
N PHE A 146 0.94 0.93 5.00
CA PHE A 146 0.32 1.95 5.84
C PHE A 146 -0.81 2.69 5.11
N ASN A 147 -0.60 3.05 3.84
CA ASN A 147 -1.66 3.66 3.02
C ASN A 147 -2.87 2.73 2.87
N ASN A 148 -2.63 1.45 2.57
CA ASN A 148 -3.72 0.48 2.41
C ASN A 148 -4.47 0.25 3.72
N LEU A 149 -3.77 0.19 4.85
CA LEU A 149 -4.37 0.11 6.19
C LEU A 149 -5.27 1.31 6.45
N LEU A 150 -4.77 2.55 6.24
CA LEU A 150 -5.57 3.76 6.44
C LEU A 150 -6.81 3.78 5.54
N GLN A 151 -6.68 3.46 4.25
CA GLN A 151 -7.81 3.42 3.32
C GLN A 151 -8.85 2.36 3.73
N SER A 152 -8.40 1.20 4.20
CA SER A 152 -9.27 0.12 4.69
C SER A 152 -9.99 0.54 5.97
N LEU A 153 -9.28 1.17 6.91
CA LEU A 153 -9.87 1.69 8.15
C LEU A 153 -10.95 2.74 7.85
N PHE A 154 -10.70 3.68 6.96
CA PHE A 154 -11.68 4.68 6.54
C PHE A 154 -12.95 4.05 5.98
N LYS A 155 -12.79 3.14 5.01
CA LYS A 155 -13.92 2.47 4.37
C LYS A 155 -14.72 1.63 5.38
N SER A 156 -14.02 0.89 6.22
CA SER A 156 -14.64 0.06 7.27
C SER A 156 -15.40 0.93 8.27
N GLN A 157 -14.82 2.07 8.69
CA GLN A 157 -15.44 2.97 9.65
C GLN A 157 -16.75 3.57 9.14
N ILE A 158 -16.75 4.09 7.91
CA ILE A 158 -17.96 4.66 7.30
C ILE A 158 -19.06 3.59 7.21
N LEU A 159 -18.69 2.37 6.80
CA LEU A 159 -19.63 1.26 6.66
C LEU A 159 -20.19 0.84 8.03
N THR A 160 -19.32 0.68 9.03
CA THR A 160 -19.69 0.31 10.39
C THR A 160 -20.59 1.37 11.02
N LEU A 161 -20.25 2.66 10.86
CA LEU A 161 -21.07 3.77 11.33
C LEU A 161 -22.50 3.71 10.74
N GLY A 162 -22.59 3.48 9.42
CA GLY A 162 -23.87 3.31 8.73
C GLY A 162 -24.71 2.13 9.30
N PHE A 163 -24.08 0.97 9.48
CA PHE A 163 -24.76 -0.19 10.07
C PHE A 163 -25.21 0.04 11.51
N VAL A 164 -24.39 0.67 12.33
CA VAL A 164 -24.73 1.02 13.71
C VAL A 164 -25.92 1.98 13.74
N MET A 165 -25.94 3.00 12.88
CA MET A 165 -27.07 3.95 12.80
C MET A 165 -28.37 3.29 12.38
N ILE A 166 -28.32 2.33 11.44
CA ILE A 166 -29.49 1.53 11.04
C ILE A 166 -29.95 0.66 12.23
N GLY A 167 -29.02 0.04 12.94
CA GLY A 167 -29.33 -0.78 14.13
C GLY A 167 -30.02 0.05 15.24
N ILE A 168 -29.51 1.25 15.51
CA ILE A 168 -30.07 2.20 16.47
C ILE A 168 -31.50 2.62 16.02
N PHE A 169 -31.67 2.92 14.73
CA PHE A 169 -32.98 3.27 14.20
C PHE A 169 -34.00 2.14 14.38
N LEU A 170 -33.61 0.91 14.06
CA LEU A 170 -34.47 -0.27 14.25
C LEU A 170 -34.81 -0.49 15.73
N MET A 171 -33.83 -0.34 16.62
CA MET A 171 -34.02 -0.41 18.05
C MET A 171 -35.07 0.61 18.55
N PHE A 172 -34.93 1.87 18.14
CA PHE A 172 -35.91 2.91 18.48
C PHE A 172 -37.29 2.63 17.89
N LEU A 173 -37.35 2.09 16.67
CA LEU A 173 -38.60 1.71 16.03
C LEU A 173 -39.34 0.65 16.84
N ILE A 174 -38.63 -0.38 17.32
CA ILE A 174 -39.20 -1.45 18.17
C ILE A 174 -39.62 -0.89 19.52
N LEU A 175 -38.78 -0.05 20.13
CA LEU A 175 -39.02 0.51 21.46
C LEU A 175 -40.21 1.47 21.48
N PHE A 176 -40.29 2.37 20.54
CA PHE A 176 -41.32 3.43 20.52
C PHE A 176 -42.53 3.09 19.64
N ARG A 177 -42.42 2.08 18.78
CA ARG A 177 -43.47 1.67 17.82
C ARG A 177 -44.02 2.82 17.00
N ASN A 178 -43.24 3.87 16.81
CA ASN A 178 -43.60 5.09 16.07
C ASN A 178 -42.41 5.57 15.29
N ILE A 179 -42.54 5.65 13.97
CA ILE A 179 -41.46 6.07 13.06
C ILE A 179 -40.99 7.50 13.35
N ALA A 180 -41.90 8.41 13.65
CA ALA A 180 -41.56 9.82 13.94
C ALA A 180 -40.67 9.90 15.20
N LEU A 181 -41.02 9.20 16.28
CA LEU A 181 -40.22 9.18 17.52
C LEU A 181 -38.88 8.49 17.30
N ALA A 182 -38.83 7.42 16.51
CA ALA A 182 -37.58 6.76 16.16
C ALA A 182 -36.66 7.71 15.38
N LEU A 183 -37.20 8.45 14.44
CA LEU A 183 -36.42 9.42 13.64
C LEU A 183 -35.90 10.58 14.52
N ILE A 184 -36.75 11.15 15.38
CA ILE A 184 -36.36 12.19 16.35
C ILE A 184 -35.25 11.70 17.27
N GLY A 185 -35.26 10.43 17.68
CA GLY A 185 -34.22 9.84 18.52
C GLY A 185 -32.88 9.62 17.79
N VAL A 186 -32.90 9.33 16.48
CA VAL A 186 -31.69 9.07 15.69
C VAL A 186 -31.00 10.35 15.25
N VAL A 187 -31.75 11.41 14.91
CA VAL A 187 -31.20 12.67 14.39
C VAL A 187 -30.13 13.29 15.30
N PRO A 188 -30.33 13.44 16.62
CA PRO A 188 -29.29 13.99 17.50
C PRO A 188 -28.00 13.14 17.50
N ASN A 189 -28.14 11.82 17.45
CA ASN A 189 -26.99 10.91 17.43
C ASN A 189 -26.18 11.03 16.13
N PHE A 190 -26.88 11.18 15.00
CA PHE A 190 -26.25 11.44 13.71
C PHE A 190 -25.53 12.79 13.69
N LEU A 191 -26.18 13.84 14.21
CA LEU A 191 -25.56 15.17 14.33
C LEU A 191 -24.34 15.17 15.24
N ALA A 192 -24.38 14.46 16.38
CA ALA A 192 -23.24 14.32 17.27
C ALA A 192 -22.05 13.64 16.57
N ALA A 193 -22.31 12.57 15.81
CA ALA A 193 -21.28 11.89 15.04
C ALA A 193 -20.67 12.81 13.96
N LEU A 194 -21.49 13.52 13.19
CA LEU A 194 -21.04 14.47 12.17
C LEU A 194 -20.25 15.62 12.79
N PHE A 195 -20.69 16.13 13.94
CA PHE A 195 -20.03 17.24 14.61
C PHE A 195 -18.62 16.88 15.06
N ILE A 196 -18.43 15.69 15.67
CA ILE A 196 -17.12 15.23 16.09
C ILE A 196 -16.19 14.98 14.90
N LEU A 197 -16.67 14.25 13.89
CA LEU A 197 -15.87 14.02 12.69
C LEU A 197 -15.55 15.31 11.94
N GLY A 198 -16.48 16.27 11.96
CA GLY A 198 -16.30 17.61 11.41
C GLY A 198 -15.22 18.40 12.14
N ILE A 199 -15.22 18.40 13.47
CA ILE A 199 -14.18 19.07 14.29
C ILE A 199 -12.80 18.43 14.02
N ILE A 200 -12.71 17.09 14.06
CA ILE A 200 -11.46 16.37 13.76
C ILE A 200 -10.92 16.78 12.39
N GLY A 201 -11.80 16.85 11.37
CA GLY A 201 -11.44 17.27 10.02
C GLY A 201 -10.99 18.72 9.94
N LEU A 202 -11.69 19.65 10.63
CA LEU A 202 -11.37 21.09 10.70
C LEU A 202 -10.03 21.34 11.38
N MET A 203 -9.75 20.60 12.46
CA MET A 203 -8.49 20.70 13.21
C MET A 203 -7.33 20.01 12.49
N ARG A 204 -7.57 19.38 11.33
CA ARG A 204 -6.58 18.60 10.56
C ARG A 204 -5.91 17.50 11.39
N ILE A 205 -6.63 16.95 12.38
CA ILE A 205 -6.16 15.83 13.18
C ILE A 205 -6.16 14.60 12.28
N PRO A 206 -5.02 13.90 12.16
CA PRO A 206 -4.96 12.67 11.36
C PRO A 206 -5.91 11.64 11.95
N LEU A 207 -6.69 11.01 11.09
CA LEU A 207 -7.57 9.92 11.47
C LEU A 207 -6.71 8.68 11.74
N ASP A 208 -6.55 8.36 13.02
CA ASP A 208 -5.93 7.16 13.53
C ASP A 208 -6.95 6.27 14.25
N MET A 209 -6.50 5.15 14.81
CA MET A 209 -7.38 4.24 15.56
C MET A 209 -8.01 4.91 16.78
N MET A 210 -7.30 5.86 17.41
CA MET A 210 -7.78 6.57 18.60
C MET A 210 -8.92 7.51 18.26
N THR A 211 -8.78 8.34 17.20
CA THR A 211 -9.82 9.28 16.76
C THR A 211 -11.10 8.57 16.32
N ILE A 212 -10.96 7.42 15.68
CA ILE A 212 -12.09 6.57 15.28
C ILE A 212 -12.84 6.03 16.52
N THR A 213 -12.12 5.58 17.53
CA THR A 213 -12.69 5.08 18.78
C THR A 213 -13.46 6.16 19.54
N ILE A 214 -12.96 7.40 19.55
CA ILE A 214 -13.66 8.56 20.16
C ILE A 214 -15.03 8.75 19.53
N ALA A 215 -15.13 8.72 18.21
CA ALA A 215 -16.40 8.86 17.50
C ALA A 215 -17.39 7.75 17.88
N ALA A 216 -16.93 6.50 17.97
CA ALA A 216 -17.77 5.36 18.35
C ALA A 216 -18.30 5.47 19.81
N ILE A 217 -17.44 5.84 20.75
CA ILE A 217 -17.82 6.05 22.16
C ILE A 217 -18.86 7.17 22.27
N THR A 218 -18.65 8.27 21.55
CA THR A 218 -19.59 9.43 21.61
C THR A 218 -20.96 9.05 21.08
N ILE A 219 -21.04 8.27 20.02
CA ILE A 219 -22.32 7.76 19.49
C ILE A 219 -23.02 6.90 20.55
N GLY A 220 -22.28 6.01 21.22
CA GLY A 220 -22.84 5.18 22.27
C GLY A 220 -23.46 6.00 23.41
N ILE A 221 -22.76 7.03 23.90
CA ILE A 221 -23.24 7.92 24.96
C ILE A 221 -24.46 8.74 24.47
N ALA A 222 -24.42 9.24 23.23
CA ALA A 222 -25.51 10.02 22.68
C ALA A 222 -26.79 9.20 22.52
N VAL A 223 -26.68 7.93 22.11
CA VAL A 223 -27.82 6.98 22.03
C VAL A 223 -28.48 6.77 23.38
N ASP A 224 -27.66 6.50 24.41
CA ASP A 224 -28.15 6.28 25.77
C ASP A 224 -28.94 7.49 26.29
N ASN A 225 -28.37 8.69 26.15
CA ASN A 225 -29.04 9.93 26.51
C ASN A 225 -30.36 10.14 25.74
N SER A 226 -30.39 9.81 24.45
CA SER A 226 -31.59 9.92 23.62
C SER A 226 -32.72 9.00 24.08
N ILE A 227 -32.37 7.75 24.45
CA ILE A 227 -33.33 6.79 24.99
C ILE A 227 -33.98 7.32 26.27
N HIS A 228 -33.15 7.74 27.22
CA HIS A 228 -33.61 8.26 28.51
C HIS A 228 -34.48 9.51 28.36
N TYR A 229 -34.08 10.43 27.47
CA TYR A 229 -34.84 11.64 27.21
C TYR A 229 -36.22 11.37 26.62
N ILE A 230 -36.29 10.54 25.57
CA ILE A 230 -37.56 10.24 24.90
C ILE A 230 -38.47 9.42 25.81
N TYR A 231 -37.93 8.51 26.59
CA TYR A 231 -38.73 7.70 27.55
C TYR A 231 -39.37 8.61 28.61
N ARG A 232 -38.58 9.51 29.20
CA ARG A 232 -39.03 10.47 30.21
C ARG A 232 -40.06 11.45 29.65
N PHE A 233 -39.82 11.96 28.45
CA PHE A 233 -40.77 12.80 27.75
C PHE A 233 -42.13 12.12 27.55
N LYS A 234 -42.10 10.85 27.13
CA LYS A 234 -43.31 10.10 26.93
C LYS A 234 -44.10 9.85 28.24
N GLU A 235 -43.39 9.52 29.31
CA GLU A 235 -43.97 9.34 30.65
C GLU A 235 -44.61 10.63 31.16
N GLU A 236 -43.96 11.74 31.10
CA GLU A 236 -44.52 13.04 31.52
C GLU A 236 -45.65 13.49 30.64
N PHE A 237 -45.61 13.27 29.33
CA PHE A 237 -46.70 13.60 28.42
C PHE A 237 -47.96 12.78 28.70
N GLU A 238 -47.83 11.50 29.03
CA GLU A 238 -48.97 10.65 29.42
C GLU A 238 -49.59 11.14 30.75
N LYS A 239 -48.76 11.56 31.73
CA LYS A 239 -49.26 12.13 32.99
C LYS A 239 -50.06 13.46 32.82
N LEU A 240 -49.64 14.30 31.87
CA LEU A 240 -50.27 15.59 31.62
C LEU A 240 -51.57 15.42 30.78
N ARG A 241 -51.75 14.33 30.11
CA ARG A 241 -52.91 14.08 29.28
C ARG A 241 -54.08 13.43 30.05
N ASN A 242 -53.83 12.85 31.26
CA ASN A 242 -54.82 12.36 32.19
C ASN A 242 -55.21 13.39 33.22
#